data_3b328082a9c79b86c412746a68766fdf
#
_entry.id   3b328082a9c79b86c412746a68766fdf
#
_cell.length_a   1.000
_cell.length_b   1.000
_cell.length_c   1.000
_cell.angle_alpha   90.00
_cell.angle_beta   90.00
_cell.angle_gamma   90.00
#
_symmetry.space_group_name_H-M   'P 1'
#
loop_
_entity.id
_entity.type
_entity.pdbx_description
1 polymer ?
#
loop_
_entity_poly.entity_id
_entity_poly.type
_entity_poly.pdbx_seq_one_letter_code
_entity_poly.pdbx_strand_id
1 'polypeptide(L)'
;MTGKKNVSLPCAVGSTSYIDTVKNSYYVDKTLLIRDLIDDHAAVTLFTRPRRFGKTLAVDMLKVFFEKTDEDNSVYFRDKKIWDCGEFYRKQQGAYPVIYITFKDVKFDNWKDSLEAIRLVIRDEYMRHAEILSWDGLDVV
;
A
#
# COMPACT_ATOMS: atom_id res chain seq x y z
N MET A 1 -8.04 -42.77 -0.63
CA MET A 1 -8.87 -41.71 -0.01
C MET A 1 -7.96 -40.71 0.67
N THR A 2 -7.50 -39.68 -0.07
CA THR A 2 -6.64 -38.63 0.46
C THR A 2 -7.52 -37.45 0.89
N GLY A 3 -7.78 -37.36 2.19
CA GLY A 3 -8.52 -36.26 2.77
C GLY A 3 -7.77 -34.96 2.59
N LYS A 4 -8.30 -34.04 1.78
CA LYS A 4 -7.90 -32.63 1.79
C LYS A 4 -8.18 -32.08 3.17
N LYS A 5 -7.13 -31.85 3.98
CA LYS A 5 -7.24 -31.02 5.19
C LYS A 5 -7.67 -29.63 4.72
N ASN A 6 -8.90 -29.25 5.00
CA ASN A 6 -9.33 -27.86 4.94
C ASN A 6 -8.54 -27.08 6.00
N VAL A 7 -7.42 -26.55 5.63
CA VAL A 7 -6.70 -25.58 6.44
C VAL A 7 -7.46 -24.26 6.30
N SER A 8 -8.35 -23.98 7.25
CA SER A 8 -8.97 -22.67 7.35
C SER A 8 -7.87 -21.66 7.71
N LEU A 9 -7.54 -20.77 6.78
CA LEU A 9 -6.62 -19.68 7.06
C LEU A 9 -7.22 -18.77 8.14
N PRO A 10 -6.43 -18.34 9.13
CA PRO A 10 -6.91 -17.45 10.18
C PRO A 10 -7.34 -16.11 9.58
N CYS A 11 -8.36 -15.47 10.20
CA CYS A 11 -8.71 -14.10 9.84
C CYS A 11 -7.55 -13.15 10.20
N ALA A 12 -7.23 -12.23 9.29
CA ALA A 12 -6.21 -11.20 9.51
C ALA A 12 -6.73 -10.10 10.45
N VAL A 13 -6.77 -10.38 11.76
CA VAL A 13 -7.18 -9.39 12.75
C VAL A 13 -6.01 -8.48 13.07
N GLY A 14 -6.12 -7.18 12.72
CA GLY A 14 -5.13 -6.17 13.06
C GLY A 14 -3.90 -6.12 12.16
N SER A 15 -3.82 -6.92 11.11
CA SER A 15 -2.74 -6.82 10.12
C SER A 15 -2.79 -5.47 9.39
N THR A 16 -1.62 -4.88 9.20
CA THR A 16 -1.42 -3.64 8.44
C THR A 16 -0.67 -3.89 7.12
N SER A 17 -0.11 -5.10 6.94
CA SER A 17 0.61 -5.51 5.74
C SER A 17 -0.32 -6.29 4.80
N TYR A 18 -0.47 -5.80 3.58
CA TYR A 18 -1.24 -6.47 2.53
C TYR A 18 -0.60 -7.80 2.13
N ILE A 19 0.70 -7.79 1.89
CA ILE A 19 1.45 -9.00 1.47
C ILE A 19 1.32 -10.11 2.52
N ASP A 20 1.54 -9.79 3.81
CA ASP A 20 1.40 -10.76 4.87
C ASP A 20 -0.02 -11.29 5.01
N THR A 21 -1.00 -10.41 4.83
CA THR A 21 -2.40 -10.79 4.89
C THR A 21 -2.76 -11.77 3.76
N VAL A 22 -2.34 -11.49 2.54
CA VAL A 22 -2.61 -12.37 1.39
C VAL A 22 -1.90 -13.71 1.51
N LYS A 23 -0.68 -13.72 2.05
CA LYS A 23 0.12 -14.96 2.22
C LYS A 23 -0.39 -15.87 3.33
N ASN A 24 -0.79 -15.29 4.47
CA ASN A 24 -0.92 -16.02 5.72
C ASN A 24 -2.33 -16.03 6.30
N SER A 25 -3.27 -15.29 5.70
CA SER A 25 -4.59 -15.11 6.26
C SER A 25 -5.69 -15.15 5.19
N TYR A 26 -6.94 -15.33 5.63
CA TYR A 26 -8.08 -15.16 4.76
C TYR A 26 -8.24 -13.66 4.42
N TYR A 27 -8.01 -13.32 3.17
CA TYR A 27 -8.15 -11.96 2.66
C TYR A 27 -9.50 -11.78 1.94
N VAL A 28 -10.31 -10.83 2.40
CA VAL A 28 -11.50 -10.40 1.66
C VAL A 28 -11.05 -9.45 0.57
N ASP A 29 -11.23 -9.87 -0.68
CA ASP A 29 -10.75 -9.11 -1.84
C ASP A 29 -11.45 -7.74 -1.97
N LYS A 30 -10.67 -6.68 -1.76
CA LYS A 30 -11.06 -5.28 -1.91
C LYS A 30 -10.29 -4.58 -3.03
N THR A 31 -9.63 -5.33 -3.91
CA THR A 31 -8.75 -4.78 -4.94
C THR A 31 -9.48 -3.96 -6.00
N LEU A 32 -10.80 -4.08 -6.13
CA LEU A 32 -11.60 -3.19 -6.98
C LEU A 32 -11.52 -1.71 -6.58
N LEU A 33 -11.13 -1.43 -5.33
CA LEU A 33 -10.81 -0.05 -4.91
C LEU A 33 -9.73 0.59 -5.78
N ILE A 34 -8.77 -0.19 -6.28
CA ILE A 34 -7.71 0.28 -7.18
C ILE A 34 -8.34 0.79 -8.49
N ARG A 35 -9.25 0.01 -9.07
CA ARG A 35 -9.98 0.42 -10.29
C ARG A 35 -10.76 1.71 -10.04
N ASP A 36 -11.53 1.73 -8.95
CA ASP A 36 -12.38 2.87 -8.64
C ASP A 36 -11.56 4.16 -8.47
N LEU A 37 -10.36 4.07 -7.88
CA LEU A 37 -9.43 5.21 -7.75
C LEU A 37 -8.85 5.66 -9.10
N ILE A 38 -8.52 4.72 -9.99
CA ILE A 38 -8.01 5.03 -11.33
C ILE A 38 -9.10 5.73 -12.15
N ASP A 39 -10.34 5.22 -12.07
CA ASP A 39 -11.47 5.72 -12.87
C ASP A 39 -11.98 7.08 -12.36
N ASP A 40 -11.87 7.35 -11.07
CA ASP A 40 -12.34 8.60 -10.44
C ASP A 40 -11.48 9.81 -10.84
N HIS A 41 -10.23 9.62 -11.23
CA HIS A 41 -9.28 10.69 -11.58
C HIS A 41 -9.20 11.83 -10.55
N ALA A 42 -9.59 11.57 -9.30
CA ALA A 42 -9.60 12.58 -8.25
C ALA A 42 -8.16 12.94 -7.82
N ALA A 43 -7.88 14.24 -7.70
CA ALA A 43 -6.60 14.71 -7.17
C ALA A 43 -6.40 14.32 -5.69
N VAL A 44 -7.49 14.18 -4.94
CA VAL A 44 -7.48 13.81 -3.53
C VAL A 44 -8.63 12.86 -3.24
N THR A 45 -8.33 11.73 -2.62
CA THR A 45 -9.35 10.78 -2.14
C THR A 45 -9.24 10.60 -0.63
N LEU A 46 -10.35 10.81 0.09
CA LEU A 46 -10.42 10.69 1.54
C LEU A 46 -11.17 9.43 1.96
N PHE A 47 -10.49 8.52 2.67
CA PHE A 47 -11.09 7.31 3.24
C PHE A 47 -11.59 7.54 4.67
N THR A 48 -12.88 7.84 4.83
CA THR A 48 -13.53 8.02 6.13
C THR A 48 -14.24 6.75 6.56
N ARG A 49 -13.59 5.89 7.32
CA ARG A 49 -14.20 4.68 7.89
C ARG A 49 -13.85 4.55 9.37
N PRO A 50 -14.71 3.93 10.18
CA PRO A 50 -14.42 3.66 11.59
C PRO A 50 -13.10 2.90 11.80
N ARG A 51 -12.60 2.89 13.02
CA ARG A 51 -11.43 2.06 13.39
C ARG A 51 -11.71 0.59 13.10
N ARG A 52 -10.67 -0.19 12.75
CA ARG A 52 -10.72 -1.63 12.44
C ARG A 52 -11.45 -2.02 11.15
N PHE A 53 -11.81 -1.08 10.29
CA PHE A 53 -12.39 -1.36 8.97
C PHE A 53 -11.35 -1.52 7.84
N GLY A 54 -10.10 -1.80 8.20
CA GLY A 54 -9.05 -2.14 7.25
C GLY A 54 -8.53 -0.96 6.41
N LYS A 55 -8.64 0.30 6.90
CA LYS A 55 -8.11 1.48 6.20
C LYS A 55 -6.62 1.37 5.92
N THR A 56 -5.82 1.08 6.94
CA THR A 56 -4.37 0.94 6.81
C THR A 56 -4.00 -0.18 5.84
N LEU A 57 -4.71 -1.31 5.91
CA LEU A 57 -4.51 -2.42 4.99
C LEU A 57 -4.87 -2.04 3.54
N ALA A 58 -5.93 -1.25 3.34
CA ALA A 58 -6.32 -0.76 2.02
C ALA A 58 -5.27 0.20 1.45
N VAL A 59 -4.73 1.12 2.26
CA VAL A 59 -3.69 2.05 1.84
C VAL A 59 -2.37 1.30 1.55
N ASP A 60 -2.02 0.31 2.36
CA ASP A 60 -0.85 -0.54 2.09
C ASP A 60 -1.02 -1.38 0.81
N MET A 61 -2.22 -1.91 0.54
CA MET A 61 -2.55 -2.57 -0.72
C MET A 61 -2.35 -1.64 -1.93
N LEU A 62 -2.78 -0.39 -1.84
CA LEU A 62 -2.58 0.61 -2.89
C LEU A 62 -1.08 0.88 -3.10
N LYS A 63 -0.32 1.06 -2.02
CA LYS A 63 1.13 1.19 -2.08
C LYS A 63 1.75 0.00 -2.82
N VAL A 64 1.49 -1.23 -2.38
CA VAL A 64 2.04 -2.46 -2.98
C VAL A 64 1.66 -2.60 -4.45
N PHE A 65 0.47 -2.14 -4.84
CA PHE A 65 0.03 -2.19 -6.23
C PHE A 65 0.76 -1.19 -7.12
N PHE A 66 0.81 0.06 -6.73
CA PHE A 66 1.31 1.14 -7.59
C PHE A 66 2.83 1.29 -7.55
N GLU A 67 3.46 0.94 -6.43
CA GLU A 67 4.87 1.22 -6.21
C GLU A 67 5.78 0.44 -7.14
N LYS A 68 6.67 1.17 -7.84
CA LYS A 68 7.76 0.58 -8.61
C LYS A 68 8.83 0.06 -7.65
N THR A 69 9.08 -1.25 -7.69
CA THR A 69 10.08 -1.94 -6.88
C THR A 69 10.84 -2.93 -7.75
N ASP A 70 11.99 -3.41 -7.26
CA ASP A 70 12.74 -4.48 -7.92
C ASP A 70 12.06 -5.85 -7.81
N GLU A 71 11.10 -5.99 -6.89
CA GLU A 71 10.31 -7.21 -6.69
C GLU A 71 9.05 -7.22 -7.55
N ASP A 72 8.68 -8.39 -8.10
CA ASP A 72 7.43 -8.57 -8.83
C ASP A 72 6.24 -8.70 -7.86
N ASN A 73 5.70 -7.57 -7.44
CA ASN A 73 4.51 -7.53 -6.60
C ASN A 73 3.21 -7.91 -7.33
N SER A 74 3.23 -8.08 -8.66
CA SER A 74 2.05 -8.50 -9.42
C SER A 74 1.51 -9.85 -8.96
N VAL A 75 2.37 -10.71 -8.44
CA VAL A 75 2.02 -12.05 -7.94
C VAL A 75 0.94 -12.03 -6.86
N TYR A 76 0.80 -10.94 -6.10
CA TYR A 76 -0.21 -10.78 -5.05
C TYR A 76 -1.56 -10.31 -5.56
N PHE A 77 -1.67 -9.98 -6.86
CA PHE A 77 -2.87 -9.44 -7.50
C PHE A 77 -3.41 -10.31 -8.62
N ARG A 78 -2.63 -11.29 -9.13
CA ARG A 78 -3.01 -12.12 -10.29
C ARG A 78 -4.27 -12.96 -10.08
N ASP A 79 -4.58 -13.31 -8.84
CA ASP A 79 -5.76 -14.06 -8.42
C ASP A 79 -6.87 -13.16 -7.84
N LYS A 80 -6.74 -11.84 -7.98
CA LYS A 80 -7.67 -10.85 -7.44
C LYS A 80 -8.49 -10.18 -8.54
N LYS A 81 -9.64 -9.63 -8.14
CA LYS A 81 -10.60 -9.00 -9.06
C LYS A 81 -10.03 -7.87 -9.90
N ILE A 82 -9.05 -7.13 -9.39
CA ILE A 82 -8.39 -6.08 -10.18
C ILE A 82 -7.71 -6.62 -11.43
N TRP A 83 -7.19 -7.86 -11.36
CA TRP A 83 -6.50 -8.47 -12.49
C TRP A 83 -7.43 -8.79 -13.64
N ASP A 84 -8.70 -9.06 -13.34
CA ASP A 84 -9.76 -9.34 -14.33
C ASP A 84 -10.32 -8.07 -14.97
N CYS A 85 -10.03 -6.88 -14.42
CA CYS A 85 -10.51 -5.59 -14.95
C CYS A 85 -9.91 -5.20 -16.30
N GLY A 86 -8.82 -5.84 -16.73
CA GLY A 86 -8.23 -5.64 -18.05
C GLY A 86 -6.79 -5.11 -18.02
N GLU A 87 -6.20 -5.04 -19.22
CA GLU A 87 -4.78 -4.71 -19.39
C GLU A 87 -4.44 -3.27 -18.98
N PHE A 88 -5.36 -2.34 -19.17
CA PHE A 88 -5.19 -0.94 -18.76
C PHE A 88 -4.84 -0.81 -17.28
N TYR A 89 -5.55 -1.53 -16.41
CA TYR A 89 -5.30 -1.51 -14.97
C TYR A 89 -4.04 -2.29 -14.59
N ARG A 90 -3.75 -3.42 -15.27
CA ARG A 90 -2.53 -4.21 -15.04
C ARG A 90 -1.26 -3.42 -15.33
N LYS A 91 -1.27 -2.54 -16.33
CA LYS A 91 -0.14 -1.66 -16.68
C LYS A 91 0.18 -0.61 -15.62
N GLN A 92 -0.77 -0.31 -14.75
CA GLN A 92 -0.57 0.63 -13.65
C GLN A 92 0.19 -0.01 -12.46
N GLN A 93 0.25 -1.35 -12.43
CA GLN A 93 0.92 -2.08 -11.36
C GLN A 93 2.43 -1.87 -11.47
N GLY A 94 3.06 -1.45 -10.35
CA GLY A 94 4.50 -1.24 -10.28
C GLY A 94 5.02 -0.11 -11.18
N ALA A 95 4.17 0.84 -11.58
CA ALA A 95 4.52 1.87 -12.55
C ALA A 95 4.94 3.21 -11.94
N TYR A 96 4.71 3.42 -10.64
CA TYR A 96 4.83 4.74 -10.02
C TYR A 96 5.80 4.76 -8.85
N PRO A 97 6.55 5.86 -8.64
CA PRO A 97 7.14 6.16 -7.35
C PRO A 97 6.00 6.52 -6.37
N VAL A 98 5.88 5.78 -5.28
CA VAL A 98 4.82 6.00 -4.29
C VAL A 98 5.39 6.56 -3.00
N ILE A 99 4.98 7.75 -2.59
CA ILE A 99 5.28 8.32 -1.29
C ILE A 99 4.27 7.79 -0.28
N TYR A 100 4.74 7.05 0.71
CA TYR A 100 3.92 6.46 1.76
C TYR A 100 4.34 6.97 3.13
N ILE A 101 3.51 7.80 3.75
CA ILE A 101 3.79 8.40 5.05
C ILE A 101 2.76 7.95 6.07
N THR A 102 3.21 7.51 7.24
CA THR A 102 2.38 7.21 8.41
C THR A 102 2.88 7.95 9.64
N PHE A 103 1.96 8.56 10.38
CA PHE A 103 2.24 9.21 11.66
C PHE A 103 1.85 8.34 12.85
N LYS A 104 1.67 7.04 12.65
CA LYS A 104 1.21 6.10 13.69
C LYS A 104 2.10 6.14 14.94
N ASP A 105 3.39 6.26 14.73
CA ASP A 105 4.39 6.20 15.79
C ASP A 105 4.86 7.61 16.26
N VAL A 106 4.29 8.66 15.69
CA VAL A 106 4.51 10.04 16.13
C VAL A 106 3.56 10.36 17.29
N LYS A 107 3.95 9.92 18.50
CA LYS A 107 3.16 10.11 19.73
C LYS A 107 4.08 10.50 20.87
N PHE A 108 4.34 11.79 20.98
CA PHE A 108 5.19 12.36 22.02
C PHE A 108 4.44 13.45 22.79
N ASP A 109 4.75 13.61 24.06
CA ASP A 109 4.08 14.56 24.93
C ASP A 109 4.55 16.01 24.71
N ASN A 110 5.60 16.21 23.90
CA ASN A 110 6.13 17.52 23.59
C ASN A 110 6.32 17.73 22.10
N TRP A 111 6.32 19.00 21.69
CA TRP A 111 6.47 19.43 20.30
C TRP A 111 7.83 19.06 19.70
N LYS A 112 8.91 19.22 20.48
CA LYS A 112 10.27 19.00 20.00
C LYS A 112 10.48 17.57 19.53
N ASP A 113 10.08 16.59 20.33
CA ASP A 113 10.25 15.17 20.00
C ASP A 113 9.28 14.75 18.88
N SER A 114 8.06 15.31 18.87
CA SER A 114 7.10 15.08 17.76
C SER A 114 7.65 15.61 16.43
N LEU A 115 8.24 16.80 16.42
CA LEU A 115 8.83 17.39 15.22
C LEU A 115 10.02 16.57 14.72
N GLU A 116 10.87 16.11 15.63
CA GLU A 116 12.01 15.26 15.28
C GLU A 116 11.56 13.93 14.66
N ALA A 117 10.54 13.29 15.24
CA ALA A 117 9.96 12.08 14.68
C ALA A 117 9.36 12.30 13.28
N ILE A 118 8.69 13.42 13.04
CA ILE A 118 8.18 13.77 11.71
C ILE A 118 9.32 13.95 10.71
N ARG A 119 10.40 14.65 11.12
CA ARG A 119 11.58 14.81 10.26
C ARG A 119 12.22 13.48 9.89
N LEU A 120 12.28 12.53 10.83
CA LEU A 120 12.80 11.19 10.57
C LEU A 120 11.92 10.44 9.56
N VAL A 121 10.61 10.48 9.71
CA VAL A 121 9.66 9.84 8.76
C VAL A 121 9.85 10.40 7.35
N ILE A 122 9.95 11.72 7.22
CA ILE A 122 10.16 12.38 5.93
C ILE A 122 11.52 12.01 5.36
N ARG A 123 12.60 12.09 6.17
CA ARG A 123 13.94 11.72 5.74
C ARG A 123 14.02 10.30 5.23
N ASP A 124 13.43 9.35 5.95
CA ASP A 124 13.46 7.94 5.58
C ASP A 124 12.72 7.69 4.26
N GLU A 125 11.66 8.44 4.00
CA GLU A 125 10.93 8.40 2.72
C GLU A 125 11.75 9.00 1.57
N TYR A 126 12.47 10.11 1.81
CA TYR A 126 13.42 10.65 0.84
C TYR A 126 14.54 9.66 0.51
N MET A 127 15.11 9.00 1.53
CA MET A 127 16.14 7.99 1.32
C MET A 127 15.64 6.78 0.53
N ARG A 128 14.38 6.40 0.71
CA ARG A 128 13.75 5.31 -0.03
C ARG A 128 13.61 5.63 -1.53
N HIS A 129 13.53 6.91 -1.88
CA HIS A 129 13.42 7.41 -3.24
C HIS A 129 14.68 8.16 -3.71
N ALA A 130 15.85 7.83 -3.16
CA ALA A 130 17.10 8.52 -3.46
C ALA A 130 17.47 8.51 -4.95
N GLU A 131 17.09 7.46 -5.69
CA GLU A 131 17.28 7.36 -7.14
C GLU A 131 16.50 8.43 -7.92
N ILE A 132 15.33 8.86 -7.44
CA ILE A 132 14.54 9.94 -8.05
C ILE A 132 15.21 11.28 -7.81
N LEU A 133 15.83 11.48 -6.65
CA LEU A 133 16.52 12.71 -6.30
C LEU A 133 17.81 12.94 -7.13
N SER A 134 18.37 11.87 -7.69
CA SER A 134 19.53 11.93 -8.59
C SER A 134 19.17 12.21 -10.06
N TRP A 135 17.87 12.39 -10.36
CA TRP A 135 17.41 12.64 -11.71
C TRP A 135 17.64 14.07 -12.14
N ASP A 136 18.44 14.29 -13.19
CA ASP A 136 18.83 15.63 -13.72
C ASP A 136 17.64 16.50 -14.20
N GLY A 137 16.42 15.98 -14.17
CA GLY A 137 15.18 16.68 -14.56
C GLY A 137 14.39 17.28 -13.39
N LEU A 138 14.88 17.18 -12.15
CA LEU A 138 14.27 17.86 -11.00
C LEU A 138 14.78 19.30 -10.91
N ASP A 139 13.99 20.24 -11.44
CA ASP A 139 14.16 21.65 -11.12
C ASP A 139 13.83 21.85 -9.63
N VAL A 140 14.85 21.92 -8.80
CA VAL A 140 14.71 22.31 -7.38
C VAL A 140 14.40 23.79 -7.35
N VAL A 141 13.13 24.14 -7.17
CA VAL A 141 12.66 25.52 -6.91
C VAL A 141 12.90 25.88 -5.45
#